data_dbb5f955e7d202cc7393b9f27c8784ec
#
_entry.id   dbb5f955e7d202cc7393b9f27c8784ec
#
_cell.length_a   1.000
_cell.length_b   1.000
_cell.length_c   1.000
_cell.angle_alpha   90.00
_cell.angle_beta   90.00
_cell.angle_gamma   90.00
#
_symmetry.space_group_name_H-M   'P 1'
#
loop_
_entity.id
_entity.type
_entity.pdbx_description
1 polymer ?
#
loop_
_entity_poly.entity_id
_entity_poly.type
_entity_poly.pdbx_seq_one_letter_code
_entity_poly.pdbx_strand_id
1 'polypeptide(L)'
;SAHVWPHIAAALDSLRAEVRHRERLLVTSGARSIEQVDSLPRLVIVVDEFAAMLAEHPDLHGLFADLAARGRSLGMHLVLCTQRPAGAVRDGVLANADLRVSLRVNNRADSSAVVGCDDAAGIPLTARGRGVLRLAGEAPRSVQFALASGSDVVLVTQRWSQSPSPRRPWCEPLPAVLKAAALPRDGIGCFGLVDLPSEQRQEPAIHSPEAEGALLVLGSPASGKSTALRALAAGHPGIRVVPAEPDGAWDVIADLVAALDSPASTATCVVLDDLDALVPRFTGEYRAAFVDLLARVLREGPGRGITALLSAQRITGESQGLATLVPGRLLLRHPSRQDFVIAGGEGGQFVAALPAGRGLWRGQWMQVVADPPPLPATGPTVAPLLDPRRARAIVTSRVAPLLARWPSAIALSDAGPELRSLALPGVTIVGDLDEWQSRWGAVAALRTQADIVLDGCIPADFRAITRSRQLPPPLAPGQCWQLNEDGSARRVRLDPPTRD
;
A
#
# COMPACT_ATOMS: atom_id res chain seq x y z
N SER A 1 -15.81 1.23 19.70
CA SER A 1 -16.63 1.77 18.61
C SER A 1 -15.86 2.05 17.32
N ALA A 2 -14.54 2.22 17.36
CA ALA A 2 -13.73 2.45 16.14
C ALA A 2 -13.71 1.28 15.15
N HIS A 3 -14.04 0.07 15.57
CA HIS A 3 -14.08 -1.11 14.69
C HIS A 3 -15.35 -1.27 13.85
N VAL A 4 -16.37 -0.45 14.13
CA VAL A 4 -17.70 -0.60 13.49
C VAL A 4 -17.82 0.24 12.21
N TRP A 5 -17.04 1.30 12.07
CA TRP A 5 -17.15 2.29 11.00
C TRP A 5 -17.03 1.78 9.55
N PRO A 6 -15.99 1.01 9.18
CA PRO A 6 -15.87 0.52 7.81
C PRO A 6 -17.05 -0.38 7.42
N HIS A 7 -17.59 -1.10 8.37
CA HIS A 7 -18.70 -2.03 8.15
C HIS A 7 -20.04 -1.30 7.94
N ILE A 8 -20.30 -0.21 8.66
CA ILE A 8 -21.54 0.57 8.49
C ILE A 8 -21.55 1.24 7.13
N ALA A 9 -20.48 1.92 6.71
CA ALA A 9 -20.39 2.56 5.42
C ALA A 9 -20.58 1.56 4.27
N ALA A 10 -19.90 0.41 4.33
CA ALA A 10 -20.05 -0.66 3.35
C ALA A 10 -21.49 -1.24 3.33
N ALA A 11 -22.12 -1.41 4.48
CA ALA A 11 -23.52 -1.85 4.55
C ALA A 11 -24.48 -0.85 3.92
N LEU A 12 -24.25 0.44 4.09
CA LEU A 12 -25.07 1.50 3.53
C LEU A 12 -24.91 1.61 2.01
N ASP A 13 -23.68 1.48 1.50
CA ASP A 13 -23.43 1.43 0.07
C ASP A 13 -24.05 0.18 -0.56
N SER A 14 -24.01 -0.95 0.14
CA SER A 14 -24.71 -2.17 -0.26
C SER A 14 -26.22 -2.01 -0.25
N LEU A 15 -26.81 -1.26 0.71
CA LEU A 15 -28.25 -0.94 0.70
C LEU A 15 -28.64 -0.03 -0.47
N ARG A 16 -27.83 0.99 -0.79
CA ARG A 16 -28.03 1.80 -1.99
C ARG A 16 -27.95 0.95 -3.27
N ALA A 17 -27.01 0.01 -3.30
CA ALA A 17 -26.89 -0.92 -4.42
C ALA A 17 -28.08 -1.88 -4.50
N GLU A 18 -28.63 -2.31 -3.35
CA GLU A 18 -29.82 -3.17 -3.30
C GLU A 18 -31.06 -2.47 -3.84
N VAL A 19 -31.26 -1.19 -3.50
CA VAL A 19 -32.34 -0.37 -4.10
C VAL A 19 -32.21 -0.38 -5.62
N ARG A 20 -31.05 -0.03 -6.16
CA ARG A 20 -30.81 -0.03 -7.61
C ARG A 20 -30.97 -1.41 -8.25
N HIS A 21 -30.57 -2.46 -7.55
CA HIS A 21 -30.73 -3.84 -8.04
C HIS A 21 -32.21 -4.22 -8.15
N ARG A 22 -33.03 -3.93 -7.13
CA ARG A 22 -34.46 -4.19 -7.12
C ARG A 22 -35.22 -3.37 -8.16
N GLU A 23 -34.87 -2.10 -8.32
CA GLU A 23 -35.43 -1.25 -9.37
C GLU A 23 -35.16 -1.81 -10.77
N ARG A 24 -33.91 -2.22 -11.04
CA ARG A 24 -33.57 -2.85 -12.33
C ARG A 24 -34.35 -4.15 -12.56
N LEU A 25 -34.53 -4.97 -11.55
CA LEU A 25 -35.32 -6.20 -11.67
C LEU A 25 -36.78 -5.92 -11.96
N LEU A 26 -37.39 -4.93 -11.31
CA LEU A 26 -38.77 -4.53 -11.61
C LEU A 26 -38.91 -4.03 -13.07
N VAL A 27 -37.95 -3.23 -13.51
CA VAL A 27 -37.95 -2.74 -14.91
C VAL A 27 -37.82 -3.89 -15.92
N THR A 28 -36.86 -4.81 -15.70
CA THR A 28 -36.62 -5.93 -16.61
C THR A 28 -37.75 -6.95 -16.63
N SER A 29 -38.45 -7.13 -15.51
CA SER A 29 -39.61 -8.04 -15.42
C SER A 29 -40.95 -7.36 -15.83
N GLY A 30 -40.96 -6.05 -16.10
CA GLY A 30 -42.18 -5.30 -16.35
C GLY A 30 -43.13 -5.20 -15.16
N ALA A 31 -42.61 -5.50 -13.95
CA ALA A 31 -43.38 -5.52 -12.70
C ALA A 31 -43.41 -4.13 -12.05
N ARG A 32 -44.52 -3.83 -11.36
CA ARG A 32 -44.70 -2.56 -10.63
C ARG A 32 -44.34 -2.69 -9.14
N SER A 33 -44.32 -3.90 -8.62
CA SER A 33 -43.93 -4.17 -7.25
C SER A 33 -43.26 -5.55 -7.15
N ILE A 34 -42.47 -5.72 -6.07
CA ILE A 34 -41.76 -6.98 -5.78
C ILE A 34 -42.70 -8.19 -5.61
N GLU A 35 -43.95 -7.97 -5.27
CA GLU A 35 -44.98 -9.01 -5.13
C GLU A 35 -45.31 -9.73 -6.45
N GLN A 36 -44.95 -9.10 -7.57
CA GLN A 36 -45.09 -9.66 -8.91
C GLN A 36 -43.82 -10.41 -9.38
N VAL A 37 -42.78 -10.47 -8.53
CA VAL A 37 -41.47 -11.08 -8.83
C VAL A 37 -41.16 -12.14 -7.79
N ASP A 38 -41.36 -13.42 -8.13
CA ASP A 38 -41.19 -14.54 -7.20
C ASP A 38 -39.76 -14.81 -6.73
N SER A 39 -38.77 -14.17 -7.33
CA SER A 39 -37.35 -14.46 -7.12
C SER A 39 -36.66 -13.66 -6.00
N LEU A 40 -37.32 -12.63 -5.44
CA LEU A 40 -36.70 -11.74 -4.45
C LEU A 40 -37.42 -11.77 -3.09
N PRO A 41 -36.71 -12.14 -2.02
CA PRO A 41 -37.27 -12.09 -0.67
C PRO A 41 -37.45 -10.63 -0.23
N ARG A 42 -38.39 -10.42 0.71
CA ARG A 42 -38.52 -9.14 1.41
C ARG A 42 -37.30 -8.92 2.28
N LEU A 43 -36.82 -7.67 2.32
CA LEU A 43 -35.73 -7.22 3.18
C LEU A 43 -36.29 -6.37 4.31
N VAL A 44 -36.07 -6.81 5.55
CA VAL A 44 -36.44 -6.04 6.75
C VAL A 44 -35.15 -5.45 7.32
N ILE A 45 -35.10 -4.14 7.43
CA ILE A 45 -33.96 -3.37 7.95
C ILE A 45 -34.35 -2.87 9.34
N VAL A 46 -33.67 -3.34 10.37
CA VAL A 46 -33.91 -2.94 11.76
C VAL A 46 -32.75 -2.03 12.21
N VAL A 47 -33.11 -0.82 12.70
CA VAL A 47 -32.15 0.14 13.25
C VAL A 47 -32.55 0.39 14.70
N ASP A 48 -31.72 -0.06 15.66
CA ASP A 48 -32.06 -0.01 17.10
C ASP A 48 -31.99 1.42 17.66
N GLU A 49 -30.94 2.18 17.41
CA GLU A 49 -30.85 3.57 17.89
C GLU A 49 -30.68 4.54 16.70
N PHE A 50 -31.78 4.80 16.01
CA PHE A 50 -31.81 5.60 14.78
C PHE A 50 -31.31 7.03 14.98
N ALA A 51 -31.65 7.66 16.12
CA ALA A 51 -31.20 9.02 16.45
C ALA A 51 -29.68 9.12 16.60
N ALA A 52 -29.06 8.17 17.28
CA ALA A 52 -27.62 8.14 17.47
C ALA A 52 -26.90 7.92 16.12
N MET A 53 -27.40 7.00 15.30
CA MET A 53 -26.84 6.73 13.98
C MET A 53 -26.89 7.97 13.07
N LEU A 54 -28.00 8.73 13.08
CA LEU A 54 -28.13 9.94 12.28
C LEU A 54 -27.31 11.12 12.82
N ALA A 55 -27.06 11.18 14.12
CA ALA A 55 -26.16 12.18 14.70
C ALA A 55 -24.70 11.97 14.27
N GLU A 56 -24.28 10.71 14.17
CA GLU A 56 -22.95 10.36 13.67
C GLU A 56 -22.86 10.46 12.12
N HIS A 57 -23.97 10.22 11.40
CA HIS A 57 -24.05 10.14 9.95
C HIS A 57 -25.22 10.95 9.39
N PRO A 58 -25.14 12.29 9.36
CA PRO A 58 -26.25 13.14 8.90
C PRO A 58 -26.64 12.93 7.41
N ASP A 59 -25.70 12.47 6.59
CA ASP A 59 -25.88 12.15 5.18
C ASP A 59 -26.85 10.97 4.93
N LEU A 60 -27.12 10.15 5.95
CA LEU A 60 -28.05 9.03 5.87
C LEU A 60 -29.53 9.42 5.88
N HIS A 61 -29.86 10.64 6.26
CA HIS A 61 -31.24 11.10 6.21
C HIS A 61 -31.89 10.90 4.85
N GLY A 62 -31.16 11.20 3.77
CA GLY A 62 -31.66 11.04 2.39
C GLY A 62 -31.95 9.58 2.05
N LEU A 63 -31.07 8.65 2.42
CA LEU A 63 -31.25 7.23 2.16
C LEU A 63 -32.47 6.67 2.90
N PHE A 64 -32.65 6.98 4.17
CA PHE A 64 -33.77 6.46 4.96
C PHE A 64 -35.11 7.10 4.56
N ALA A 65 -35.13 8.37 4.18
CA ALA A 65 -36.31 9.00 3.60
C ALA A 65 -36.71 8.36 2.27
N ASP A 66 -35.76 8.07 1.40
CA ASP A 66 -35.99 7.37 0.14
C ASP A 66 -36.50 5.94 0.34
N LEU A 67 -35.87 5.19 1.25
CA LEU A 67 -36.34 3.85 1.64
C LEU A 67 -37.74 3.86 2.24
N ALA A 68 -38.06 4.86 3.08
CA ALA A 68 -39.40 5.00 3.65
C ALA A 68 -40.46 5.28 2.57
N ALA A 69 -40.11 6.09 1.57
CA ALA A 69 -41.04 6.47 0.50
C ALA A 69 -41.28 5.36 -0.55
N ARG A 70 -40.21 4.67 -0.96
CA ARG A 70 -40.25 3.71 -2.08
C ARG A 70 -40.05 2.24 -1.67
N GLY A 71 -39.61 1.98 -0.46
CA GLY A 71 -39.25 0.65 0.00
C GLY A 71 -40.37 -0.36 -0.14
N ARG A 72 -41.65 0.03 0.06
CA ARG A 72 -42.79 -0.88 -0.05
C ARG A 72 -42.87 -1.57 -1.42
N SER A 73 -42.78 -0.82 -2.50
CA SER A 73 -42.82 -1.39 -3.87
C SER A 73 -41.60 -2.24 -4.15
N LEU A 74 -40.46 -1.97 -3.53
CA LEU A 74 -39.22 -2.73 -3.63
C LEU A 74 -39.13 -3.92 -2.66
N GLY A 75 -40.16 -4.15 -1.81
CA GLY A 75 -40.14 -5.17 -0.76
C GLY A 75 -39.11 -4.92 0.33
N MET A 76 -38.74 -3.65 0.58
CA MET A 76 -37.83 -3.23 1.63
C MET A 76 -38.61 -2.53 2.76
N HIS A 77 -38.50 -3.05 3.97
CA HIS A 77 -39.26 -2.56 5.10
C HIS A 77 -38.30 -2.06 6.19
N LEU A 78 -38.65 -0.92 6.82
CA LEU A 78 -37.87 -0.31 7.87
C LEU A 78 -38.55 -0.53 9.24
N VAL A 79 -37.76 -0.92 10.23
CA VAL A 79 -38.11 -0.88 11.65
C VAL A 79 -37.11 0.04 12.34
N LEU A 80 -37.53 1.27 12.64
CA LEU A 80 -36.67 2.29 13.23
C LEU A 80 -37.01 2.48 14.69
N CYS A 81 -36.07 2.23 15.59
CA CYS A 81 -36.22 2.42 17.02
C CYS A 81 -35.37 3.61 17.47
N THR A 82 -35.86 4.36 18.45
CA THR A 82 -35.10 5.45 19.09
C THR A 82 -35.66 5.75 20.47
N GLN A 83 -34.77 6.11 21.37
CA GLN A 83 -35.13 6.62 22.71
C GLN A 83 -35.40 8.12 22.71
N ARG A 84 -35.03 8.84 21.65
CA ARG A 84 -35.20 10.28 21.52
C ARG A 84 -35.92 10.62 20.19
N PRO A 85 -37.24 10.47 20.15
CA PRO A 85 -38.00 10.70 18.91
C PRO A 85 -38.09 12.19 18.55
N ALA A 86 -38.13 13.09 19.52
CA ALA A 86 -38.25 14.51 19.28
C ALA A 86 -36.99 15.08 18.62
N GLY A 87 -37.15 15.62 17.39
CA GLY A 87 -36.07 16.23 16.61
C GLY A 87 -35.11 15.26 15.84
N ALA A 88 -35.16 13.96 16.15
CA ALA A 88 -34.32 12.98 15.48
C ALA A 88 -34.93 12.42 14.17
N VAL A 89 -36.26 12.27 14.16
CA VAL A 89 -37.00 11.73 13.03
C VAL A 89 -37.60 12.88 12.23
N ARG A 90 -37.07 13.12 11.04
CA ARG A 90 -37.55 14.19 10.15
C ARG A 90 -38.88 13.82 9.49
N ASP A 91 -39.64 14.85 9.08
CA ASP A 91 -40.96 14.72 8.49
C ASP A 91 -41.03 13.72 7.34
N GLY A 92 -40.00 13.61 6.51
CA GLY A 92 -39.97 12.68 5.38
C GLY A 92 -40.04 11.20 5.77
N VAL A 93 -39.49 10.81 6.92
CA VAL A 93 -39.58 9.44 7.44
C VAL A 93 -40.94 9.26 8.16
N LEU A 94 -41.33 10.22 8.97
CA LEU A 94 -42.60 10.17 9.69
C LEU A 94 -43.80 10.12 8.74
N ALA A 95 -43.81 10.88 7.66
CA ALA A 95 -44.90 10.90 6.68
C ALA A 95 -45.16 9.54 6.02
N ASN A 96 -44.10 8.69 5.96
CA ASN A 96 -44.17 7.35 5.36
C ASN A 96 -44.19 6.20 6.39
N ALA A 97 -44.27 6.52 7.69
CA ALA A 97 -44.39 5.54 8.78
C ALA A 97 -45.85 5.30 9.13
N ASP A 98 -46.49 4.37 8.42
CA ASP A 98 -47.92 4.03 8.66
C ASP A 98 -48.18 3.38 10.02
N LEU A 99 -47.22 2.61 10.51
CA LEU A 99 -47.28 1.96 11.84
C LEU A 99 -46.30 2.66 12.78
N ARG A 100 -46.85 3.23 13.89
CA ARG A 100 -46.06 3.87 14.94
C ARG A 100 -46.37 3.24 16.27
N VAL A 101 -45.34 3.03 17.04
CA VAL A 101 -45.44 2.42 18.37
C VAL A 101 -44.65 3.26 19.36
N SER A 102 -45.27 3.66 20.46
CA SER A 102 -44.61 4.24 21.63
C SER A 102 -44.76 3.30 22.78
N LEU A 103 -43.65 2.74 23.25
CA LEU A 103 -43.62 2.11 24.59
C LEU A 103 -43.65 3.21 25.63
N ARG A 104 -43.56 2.86 26.95
CA ARG A 104 -43.51 3.86 28.02
C ARG A 104 -42.38 4.87 27.76
N VAL A 105 -42.70 6.14 27.78
CA VAL A 105 -41.77 7.28 27.69
C VAL A 105 -41.86 8.13 28.97
N ASN A 106 -40.84 8.95 29.23
CA ASN A 106 -40.74 9.75 30.45
C ASN A 106 -41.53 11.08 30.41
N ASN A 107 -41.82 11.57 29.21
CA ASN A 107 -42.53 12.83 29.05
C ASN A 107 -43.63 12.74 27.99
N ARG A 108 -44.59 13.67 28.04
CA ARG A 108 -45.73 13.73 27.09
C ARG A 108 -45.32 14.10 25.69
N ALA A 109 -44.28 14.95 25.54
CA ALA A 109 -43.83 15.41 24.23
C ALA A 109 -43.30 14.26 23.38
N ASP A 110 -42.57 13.31 23.99
CA ASP A 110 -42.07 12.13 23.27
C ASP A 110 -43.21 11.21 22.82
N SER A 111 -44.23 11.03 23.66
CA SER A 111 -45.43 10.29 23.28
C SER A 111 -46.16 10.94 22.12
N SER A 112 -46.45 12.24 22.23
CA SER A 112 -47.13 12.99 21.21
C SER A 112 -46.37 13.04 19.87
N ALA A 113 -45.03 13.13 19.93
CA ALA A 113 -44.18 13.13 18.73
C ALA A 113 -44.27 11.81 17.91
N VAL A 114 -44.49 10.67 18.59
CA VAL A 114 -44.55 9.36 17.91
C VAL A 114 -45.99 9.00 17.54
N VAL A 115 -46.92 8.99 18.50
CA VAL A 115 -48.26 8.44 18.32
C VAL A 115 -49.36 9.50 18.31
N GLY A 116 -49.02 10.78 18.54
CA GLY A 116 -49.94 11.91 18.47
C GLY A 116 -50.87 12.03 19.68
N CYS A 117 -50.61 11.35 20.76
CA CYS A 117 -51.31 11.46 22.04
C CYS A 117 -50.35 11.29 23.22
N ASP A 118 -50.79 11.63 24.45
CA ASP A 118 -49.95 11.61 25.66
C ASP A 118 -49.95 10.26 26.41
N ASP A 119 -50.73 9.29 25.95
CA ASP A 119 -51.03 8.06 26.63
C ASP A 119 -49.81 7.22 27.01
N ALA A 120 -48.77 7.20 26.17
CA ALA A 120 -47.58 6.43 26.44
C ALA A 120 -46.77 6.95 27.66
N ALA A 121 -46.88 8.23 27.97
CA ALA A 121 -46.26 8.80 29.16
C ALA A 121 -46.97 8.36 30.48
N GLY A 122 -48.25 7.97 30.38
CA GLY A 122 -49.07 7.48 31.50
C GLY A 122 -48.89 5.97 31.78
N ILE A 123 -48.11 5.24 30.96
CA ILE A 123 -47.93 3.78 31.17
C ILE A 123 -47.12 3.52 32.46
N PRO A 124 -47.64 2.71 33.40
CA PRO A 124 -46.94 2.39 34.65
C PRO A 124 -45.63 1.62 34.39
N LEU A 125 -44.62 1.85 35.25
CA LEU A 125 -43.32 1.11 35.17
C LEU A 125 -43.48 -0.41 35.27
N THR A 126 -44.52 -0.86 35.95
CA THR A 126 -44.82 -2.29 36.13
C THR A 126 -45.45 -2.94 34.90
N ALA A 127 -46.00 -2.14 33.99
CA ALA A 127 -46.64 -2.65 32.77
C ALA A 127 -45.64 -2.84 31.65
N ARG A 128 -44.67 -3.75 31.81
CA ARG A 128 -43.67 -4.08 30.85
C ARG A 128 -44.26 -4.59 29.55
N GLY A 129 -43.77 -4.12 28.38
CA GLY A 129 -44.29 -4.49 27.08
C GLY A 129 -45.62 -3.82 26.71
N ARG A 130 -46.18 -2.95 27.58
CA ARG A 130 -47.33 -2.13 27.21
C ARG A 130 -46.90 -0.95 26.38
N GLY A 131 -47.66 -0.66 25.33
CA GLY A 131 -47.40 0.47 24.43
C GLY A 131 -48.68 1.05 23.84
N VAL A 132 -48.54 2.15 23.15
CA VAL A 132 -49.56 2.76 22.33
C VAL A 132 -49.21 2.57 20.88
N LEU A 133 -50.14 2.02 20.11
CA LEU A 133 -50.01 1.76 18.66
C LEU A 133 -50.91 2.73 17.90
N ARG A 134 -50.38 3.32 16.84
CA ARG A 134 -51.13 4.11 15.87
C ARG A 134 -50.90 3.58 14.48
N LEU A 135 -51.97 3.28 13.75
CA LEU A 135 -51.96 3.03 12.30
C LEU A 135 -52.38 4.29 11.58
N ALA A 136 -51.92 4.44 10.34
CA ALA A 136 -52.30 5.58 9.49
C ALA A 136 -53.82 5.64 9.34
N GLY A 137 -54.41 6.80 9.63
CA GLY A 137 -55.87 7.01 9.54
C GLY A 137 -56.67 6.49 10.74
N GLU A 138 -56.04 5.82 11.73
CA GLU A 138 -56.74 5.28 12.94
C GLU A 138 -56.40 6.08 14.17
N ALA A 139 -57.28 6.02 15.17
CA ALA A 139 -57.03 6.55 16.51
C ALA A 139 -55.95 5.66 17.24
N PRO A 140 -55.10 6.29 18.07
CA PRO A 140 -54.16 5.54 18.89
C PRO A 140 -54.87 4.56 19.83
N ARG A 141 -54.32 3.34 20.00
CA ARG A 141 -54.86 2.31 20.90
C ARG A 141 -53.79 1.69 21.76
N SER A 142 -54.12 1.37 22.99
CA SER A 142 -53.24 0.65 23.91
C SER A 142 -53.10 -0.81 23.46
N VAL A 143 -51.85 -1.31 23.48
CA VAL A 143 -51.49 -2.69 23.10
C VAL A 143 -50.55 -3.30 24.12
N GLN A 144 -50.59 -4.62 24.25
CA GLN A 144 -49.65 -5.39 25.04
C GLN A 144 -48.82 -6.25 24.09
N PHE A 145 -47.51 -6.03 24.04
CA PHE A 145 -46.59 -6.84 23.24
C PHE A 145 -46.31 -8.15 23.99
N ALA A 146 -46.27 -9.25 23.22
CA ALA A 146 -45.87 -10.54 23.72
C ALA A 146 -44.38 -10.57 24.07
N LEU A 147 -44.00 -11.30 25.08
CA LEU A 147 -42.62 -11.58 25.44
C LEU A 147 -42.15 -12.77 24.62
N ALA A 148 -41.14 -12.56 23.78
CA ALA A 148 -40.43 -13.63 23.11
C ALA A 148 -39.31 -14.18 24.01
N SER A 149 -39.24 -15.48 24.16
CA SER A 149 -38.20 -16.19 24.90
C SER A 149 -37.13 -16.76 23.94
N GLY A 150 -35.97 -17.15 24.48
CA GLY A 150 -34.95 -17.86 23.69
C GLY A 150 -35.47 -19.15 23.08
N SER A 151 -36.41 -19.85 23.74
CA SER A 151 -37.05 -21.05 23.19
C SER A 151 -37.91 -20.75 21.93
N ASP A 152 -38.61 -19.61 21.93
CA ASP A 152 -39.40 -19.20 20.78
C ASP A 152 -38.51 -18.93 19.55
N VAL A 153 -37.34 -18.29 19.76
CA VAL A 153 -36.34 -18.09 18.73
C VAL A 153 -35.83 -19.41 18.16
N VAL A 154 -35.52 -20.39 19.02
CA VAL A 154 -35.10 -21.73 18.60
C VAL A 154 -36.17 -22.41 17.77
N LEU A 155 -37.43 -22.38 18.21
CA LEU A 155 -38.55 -22.99 17.46
C LEU A 155 -38.74 -22.38 16.06
N VAL A 156 -38.66 -21.03 15.97
CA VAL A 156 -38.75 -20.34 14.67
C VAL A 156 -37.56 -20.73 13.78
N THR A 157 -36.36 -20.75 14.34
CA THR A 157 -35.15 -21.13 13.59
C THR A 157 -35.24 -22.58 13.06
N GLN A 158 -35.70 -23.51 13.91
CA GLN A 158 -35.90 -24.91 13.52
C GLN A 158 -36.95 -25.07 12.42
N ARG A 159 -38.07 -24.33 12.53
CA ARG A 159 -39.14 -24.36 11.52
C ARG A 159 -38.66 -23.97 10.13
N TRP A 160 -37.72 -23.04 10.04
CA TRP A 160 -37.20 -22.50 8.77
C TRP A 160 -35.82 -23.04 8.39
N SER A 161 -35.28 -24.00 9.14
CA SER A 161 -33.92 -24.55 8.93
C SER A 161 -33.71 -25.21 7.55
N GLN A 162 -34.79 -25.70 6.93
CA GLN A 162 -34.78 -26.35 5.60
C GLN A 162 -35.05 -25.37 4.45
N SER A 163 -35.34 -24.09 4.75
CA SER A 163 -35.57 -23.09 3.71
C SER A 163 -34.24 -22.67 3.07
N PRO A 164 -34.22 -22.47 1.74
CA PRO A 164 -33.00 -21.96 1.09
C PRO A 164 -32.59 -20.61 1.70
N SER A 165 -31.29 -20.43 1.93
CA SER A 165 -30.78 -19.17 2.42
C SER A 165 -31.06 -18.06 1.42
N PRO A 166 -31.68 -16.93 1.83
CA PRO A 166 -31.93 -15.83 0.94
C PRO A 166 -30.62 -15.18 0.50
N ARG A 167 -30.63 -14.58 -0.71
CA ARG A 167 -29.52 -13.76 -1.19
C ARG A 167 -29.23 -12.64 -0.17
N ARG A 168 -27.99 -12.51 0.23
CA ARG A 168 -27.54 -11.39 1.08
C ARG A 168 -27.23 -10.17 0.20
N PRO A 169 -27.72 -8.97 0.55
CA PRO A 169 -27.45 -7.74 -0.18
C PRO A 169 -26.05 -7.15 0.07
N TRP A 170 -25.17 -7.84 0.78
CA TRP A 170 -23.79 -7.48 1.06
C TRP A 170 -22.91 -8.71 1.16
N CYS A 171 -21.61 -8.53 0.92
CA CYS A 171 -20.60 -9.55 1.17
C CYS A 171 -20.21 -9.59 2.64
N GLU A 172 -19.63 -10.72 3.09
CA GLU A 172 -18.98 -10.78 4.39
C GLU A 172 -17.84 -9.74 4.43
N PRO A 173 -17.53 -9.17 5.60
CA PRO A 173 -16.41 -8.25 5.73
C PRO A 173 -15.11 -8.87 5.26
N LEU A 174 -14.23 -8.06 4.64
CA LEU A 174 -12.90 -8.50 4.29
C LEU A 174 -12.20 -9.18 5.49
N PRO A 175 -11.59 -10.37 5.32
CA PRO A 175 -10.93 -11.06 6.42
C PRO A 175 -9.74 -10.26 6.93
N ALA A 176 -9.46 -10.30 8.24
CA ALA A 176 -8.28 -9.63 8.81
C ALA A 176 -6.95 -10.26 8.31
N VAL A 177 -6.99 -11.53 7.97
CA VAL A 177 -5.88 -12.29 7.37
C VAL A 177 -6.41 -13.03 6.14
N LEU A 178 -5.93 -12.67 4.97
CA LEU A 178 -6.27 -13.31 3.71
C LEU A 178 -5.14 -14.26 3.29
N LYS A 179 -5.46 -15.54 3.12
CA LYS A 179 -4.50 -16.52 2.61
C LYS A 179 -4.57 -16.63 1.09
N ALA A 180 -3.44 -16.86 0.43
CA ALA A 180 -3.36 -17.05 -1.02
C ALA A 180 -4.31 -18.15 -1.53
N ALA A 181 -4.51 -19.21 -0.76
CA ALA A 181 -5.43 -20.31 -1.10
C ALA A 181 -6.91 -19.90 -1.20
N ALA A 182 -7.29 -18.73 -0.66
CA ALA A 182 -8.65 -18.20 -0.75
C ALA A 182 -8.90 -17.38 -2.04
N LEU A 183 -7.85 -17.14 -2.84
CA LEU A 183 -7.94 -16.44 -4.11
C LEU A 183 -8.02 -17.41 -5.29
N PRO A 184 -8.59 -16.99 -6.43
CA PRO A 184 -8.56 -17.79 -7.65
C PRO A 184 -7.12 -18.10 -8.07
N ARG A 185 -6.85 -19.35 -8.45
CA ARG A 185 -5.49 -19.79 -8.84
C ARG A 185 -5.03 -19.29 -10.21
N ASP A 186 -5.95 -18.85 -11.03
CA ASP A 186 -5.72 -18.46 -12.42
C ASP A 186 -5.40 -16.97 -12.60
N GLY A 187 -5.27 -16.23 -11.52
CA GLY A 187 -5.00 -14.77 -11.55
C GLY A 187 -3.51 -14.47 -11.47
N ILE A 188 -2.81 -14.36 -12.61
CA ILE A 188 -1.47 -13.78 -12.66
C ILE A 188 -1.57 -12.33 -12.11
N GLY A 189 -0.71 -11.98 -11.14
CA GLY A 189 -0.69 -10.64 -10.53
C GLY A 189 -1.77 -10.39 -9.48
N CYS A 190 -2.52 -11.43 -9.05
CA CYS A 190 -3.49 -11.30 -7.96
C CYS A 190 -2.77 -11.17 -6.61
N PHE A 191 -2.90 -10.02 -5.95
CA PHE A 191 -2.19 -9.73 -4.71
C PHE A 191 -3.11 -9.53 -3.49
N GLY A 192 -4.44 -9.63 -3.67
CA GLY A 192 -5.39 -9.40 -2.59
C GLY A 192 -6.85 -9.57 -3.01
N LEU A 193 -7.75 -9.13 -2.16
CA LEU A 193 -9.19 -9.12 -2.35
C LEU A 193 -9.73 -7.70 -2.14
N VAL A 194 -10.46 -7.16 -3.11
CA VAL A 194 -11.12 -5.84 -3.06
C VAL A 194 -12.58 -6.02 -2.67
N ASP A 195 -13.08 -5.15 -1.82
CA ASP A 195 -14.49 -5.04 -1.47
C ASP A 195 -15.18 -3.95 -2.31
N LEU A 196 -16.22 -4.32 -3.03
CA LEU A 196 -17.03 -3.44 -3.88
C LEU A 196 -18.47 -3.40 -3.36
N PRO A 197 -18.74 -2.70 -2.24
CA PRO A 197 -20.07 -2.67 -1.62
C PRO A 197 -21.15 -2.14 -2.56
N SER A 198 -20.81 -1.17 -3.41
CA SER A 198 -21.72 -0.60 -4.41
C SER A 198 -22.13 -1.58 -5.52
N GLU A 199 -21.40 -2.69 -5.66
CA GLU A 199 -21.67 -3.78 -6.60
C GLU A 199 -22.09 -5.07 -5.89
N GLN A 200 -22.10 -5.04 -4.55
CA GLN A 200 -22.44 -6.19 -3.68
C GLN A 200 -21.58 -7.43 -3.96
N ARG A 201 -20.28 -7.22 -4.26
CA ARG A 201 -19.33 -8.28 -4.56
C ARG A 201 -17.95 -7.98 -4.04
N GLN A 202 -17.14 -8.99 -3.94
CA GLN A 202 -15.72 -8.92 -3.73
C GLN A 202 -15.01 -9.52 -4.94
N GLU A 203 -13.85 -8.96 -5.30
CA GLU A 203 -13.10 -9.44 -6.44
C GLU A 203 -11.60 -9.47 -6.16
N PRO A 204 -10.83 -10.31 -6.89
CA PRO A 204 -9.39 -10.33 -6.81
C PRO A 204 -8.78 -8.96 -7.16
N ALA A 205 -7.86 -8.49 -6.32
CA ALA A 205 -7.05 -7.33 -6.62
C ALA A 205 -5.93 -7.72 -7.59
N ILE A 206 -6.00 -7.25 -8.81
CA ILE A 206 -5.01 -7.57 -9.85
C ILE A 206 -4.34 -6.28 -10.30
N HIS A 207 -3.02 -6.20 -10.14
CA HIS A 207 -2.21 -5.12 -10.71
C HIS A 207 -1.77 -5.50 -12.11
N SER A 208 -2.08 -4.64 -13.08
CA SER A 208 -1.64 -4.77 -14.47
C SER A 208 -0.54 -3.76 -14.77
N PRO A 209 0.72 -4.17 -14.84
CA PRO A 209 1.85 -3.27 -15.10
C PRO A 209 1.73 -2.50 -16.42
N GLU A 210 1.18 -3.13 -17.45
CA GLU A 210 1.03 -2.52 -18.78
C GLU A 210 0.01 -1.39 -18.78
N ALA A 211 -1.08 -1.52 -18.00
CA ALA A 211 -2.14 -0.52 -17.92
C ALA A 211 -1.89 0.52 -16.82
N GLU A 212 -1.25 0.13 -15.72
CA GLU A 212 -1.14 0.93 -14.49
C GLU A 212 0.28 1.43 -14.22
N GLY A 213 1.29 0.82 -14.85
CA GLY A 213 2.69 1.19 -14.65
C GLY A 213 3.20 0.83 -13.24
N ALA A 214 4.02 1.72 -12.70
CA ALA A 214 4.60 1.57 -11.36
C ALA A 214 3.57 1.75 -10.25
N LEU A 215 3.79 1.05 -9.12
CA LEU A 215 2.94 1.13 -7.92
C LEU A 215 3.75 1.50 -6.68
N LEU A 216 3.24 2.46 -5.89
CA LEU A 216 3.82 2.87 -4.62
C LEU A 216 2.93 2.42 -3.45
N VAL A 217 3.48 1.58 -2.57
CA VAL A 217 2.84 1.11 -1.34
C VAL A 217 3.24 2.01 -0.18
N LEU A 218 2.28 2.69 0.42
CA LEU A 218 2.50 3.64 1.52
C LEU A 218 1.87 3.14 2.82
N GLY A 219 2.56 3.31 3.94
CA GLY A 219 2.03 2.94 5.26
C GLY A 219 3.05 2.88 6.37
N SER A 220 2.58 2.92 7.61
CA SER A 220 3.41 2.86 8.83
C SER A 220 4.21 1.57 8.94
N PRO A 221 5.17 1.51 9.86
CA PRO A 221 5.85 0.25 10.21
C PRO A 221 4.83 -0.85 10.55
N ALA A 222 5.13 -2.07 10.15
CA ALA A 222 4.28 -3.26 10.35
C ALA A 222 2.84 -3.13 9.76
N SER A 223 2.62 -2.25 8.79
CA SER A 223 1.35 -2.17 8.05
C SER A 223 1.19 -3.23 6.97
N GLY A 224 2.26 -3.95 6.62
CA GLY A 224 2.27 -4.98 5.58
C GLY A 224 2.87 -4.55 4.24
N LYS A 225 3.64 -3.43 4.16
CA LYS A 225 4.28 -2.93 2.93
C LYS A 225 5.11 -4.00 2.21
N SER A 226 6.09 -4.58 2.90
CA SER A 226 6.97 -5.62 2.32
C SER A 226 6.19 -6.88 1.91
N THR A 227 5.11 -7.20 2.63
CA THR A 227 4.19 -8.29 2.26
C THR A 227 3.43 -7.95 0.98
N ALA A 228 2.96 -6.71 0.85
CA ALA A 228 2.28 -6.23 -0.35
C ALA A 228 3.22 -6.23 -1.57
N LEU A 229 4.47 -5.78 -1.41
CA LEU A 229 5.46 -5.85 -2.49
C LEU A 229 5.72 -7.29 -2.96
N ARG A 230 5.85 -8.23 -2.01
CA ARG A 230 6.01 -9.66 -2.34
C ARG A 230 4.79 -10.21 -3.08
N ALA A 231 3.58 -9.88 -2.63
CA ALA A 231 2.35 -10.32 -3.25
C ALA A 231 2.20 -9.74 -4.67
N LEU A 232 2.50 -8.46 -4.85
CA LEU A 232 2.47 -7.77 -6.15
C LEU A 232 3.51 -8.34 -7.13
N ALA A 233 4.72 -8.64 -6.64
CA ALA A 233 5.78 -9.19 -7.47
C ALA A 233 5.55 -10.67 -7.84
N ALA A 234 4.71 -11.38 -7.08
CA ALA A 234 4.42 -12.78 -7.33
C ALA A 234 3.81 -12.98 -8.72
N GLY A 235 4.43 -13.84 -9.52
CA GLY A 235 3.99 -14.11 -10.89
C GLY A 235 4.58 -13.21 -11.96
N HIS A 236 5.33 -12.15 -11.60
CA HIS A 236 6.08 -11.38 -12.59
C HIS A 236 7.32 -12.14 -13.05
N PRO A 237 7.60 -12.21 -14.37
CA PRO A 237 8.86 -12.70 -14.87
C PRO A 237 9.98 -11.71 -14.52
N GLY A 238 11.18 -12.19 -14.24
CA GLY A 238 12.36 -11.33 -14.12
C GLY A 238 12.34 -10.37 -12.94
N ILE A 239 12.05 -10.86 -11.70
CA ILE A 239 12.06 -10.02 -10.51
C ILE A 239 13.50 -9.60 -10.16
N ARG A 240 13.73 -8.29 -10.03
CA ARG A 240 14.96 -7.68 -9.52
C ARG A 240 14.68 -6.93 -8.23
N VAL A 241 15.23 -7.41 -7.13
CA VAL A 241 15.10 -6.75 -5.83
C VAL A 241 16.24 -5.76 -5.64
N VAL A 242 15.93 -4.53 -5.29
CA VAL A 242 16.92 -3.50 -4.95
C VAL A 242 17.39 -3.73 -3.52
N PRO A 243 18.70 -3.97 -3.28
CA PRO A 243 19.23 -4.13 -1.92
C PRO A 243 19.07 -2.86 -1.08
N ALA A 244 19.07 -3.04 0.25
CA ALA A 244 19.03 -1.91 1.17
C ALA A 244 20.37 -1.17 1.26
N GLU A 245 21.48 -1.79 0.86
CA GLU A 245 22.82 -1.19 0.84
C GLU A 245 23.00 -0.29 -0.38
N PRO A 246 23.56 0.93 -0.20
CA PRO A 246 23.70 1.92 -1.27
C PRO A 246 24.47 1.43 -2.49
N ASP A 247 25.54 0.65 -2.29
CA ASP A 247 26.36 0.11 -3.39
C ASP A 247 25.59 -0.92 -4.22
N GLY A 248 24.89 -1.86 -3.58
CA GLY A 248 24.05 -2.82 -4.29
C GLY A 248 22.83 -2.18 -4.95
N ALA A 249 22.20 -1.21 -4.28
CA ALA A 249 21.08 -0.47 -4.84
C ALA A 249 21.50 0.32 -6.10
N TRP A 250 22.65 0.96 -6.04
CA TRP A 250 23.23 1.66 -7.19
C TRP A 250 23.41 0.75 -8.39
N ASP A 251 24.01 -0.44 -8.17
CA ASP A 251 24.26 -1.38 -9.27
C ASP A 251 22.98 -1.81 -9.97
N VAL A 252 21.97 -2.20 -9.19
CA VAL A 252 20.68 -2.62 -9.75
C VAL A 252 20.05 -1.49 -10.57
N ILE A 253 20.04 -0.25 -10.07
CA ILE A 253 19.44 0.89 -10.78
C ILE A 253 20.31 1.30 -11.99
N ALA A 254 21.63 1.29 -11.87
CA ALA A 254 22.52 1.60 -12.98
C ALA A 254 22.41 0.56 -14.12
N ASP A 255 22.31 -0.73 -13.79
CA ASP A 255 22.06 -1.80 -14.76
C ASP A 255 20.72 -1.62 -15.49
N LEU A 256 19.67 -1.20 -14.75
CA LEU A 256 18.37 -0.92 -15.35
C LEU A 256 18.44 0.27 -16.30
N VAL A 257 19.15 1.33 -15.94
CA VAL A 257 19.38 2.47 -16.82
C VAL A 257 20.15 2.05 -18.06
N ALA A 258 21.19 1.23 -17.95
CA ALA A 258 21.90 0.68 -19.09
C ALA A 258 21.00 -0.19 -19.99
N ALA A 259 20.08 -0.94 -19.39
CA ALA A 259 19.07 -1.72 -20.12
C ALA A 259 18.08 -0.83 -20.90
N LEU A 260 17.76 0.37 -20.40
CA LEU A 260 16.93 1.34 -21.16
C LEU A 260 17.58 1.77 -22.48
N ASP A 261 18.90 1.87 -22.49
CA ASP A 261 19.68 2.26 -23.66
C ASP A 261 19.93 1.08 -24.63
N SER A 262 19.62 -0.16 -24.22
CA SER A 262 19.75 -1.37 -25.04
C SER A 262 18.51 -1.58 -25.93
N PRO A 263 18.68 -2.09 -27.16
CA PRO A 263 17.54 -2.46 -28.01
C PRO A 263 16.77 -3.69 -27.49
N ALA A 264 17.38 -4.53 -26.65
CA ALA A 264 16.75 -5.72 -26.09
C ALA A 264 15.84 -5.31 -24.92
N SER A 265 14.54 -5.59 -25.03
CA SER A 265 13.57 -5.41 -23.96
C SER A 265 13.28 -6.77 -23.30
N THR A 266 13.47 -6.86 -22.00
CA THR A 266 13.06 -8.01 -21.18
C THR A 266 12.09 -7.51 -20.12
N ALA A 267 10.91 -8.12 -20.03
CA ALA A 267 9.96 -7.81 -18.98
C ALA A 267 10.63 -8.01 -17.61
N THR A 268 10.74 -6.94 -16.84
CA THR A 268 11.42 -6.91 -15.55
C THR A 268 10.57 -6.21 -14.49
N CYS A 269 10.37 -6.85 -13.35
CA CYS A 269 9.72 -6.27 -12.18
C CYS A 269 10.80 -5.86 -11.18
N VAL A 270 10.90 -4.57 -10.90
CA VAL A 270 11.84 -4.00 -9.93
C VAL A 270 11.15 -3.78 -8.62
N VAL A 271 11.66 -4.36 -7.53
CA VAL A 271 11.10 -4.22 -6.19
C VAL A 271 12.07 -3.43 -5.32
N LEU A 272 11.63 -2.27 -4.84
CA LEU A 272 12.37 -1.42 -3.91
C LEU A 272 11.56 -1.20 -2.64
N ASP A 273 11.99 -1.80 -1.55
CA ASP A 273 11.36 -1.64 -0.24
C ASP A 273 11.98 -0.47 0.53
N ASP A 274 11.16 0.27 1.30
CA ASP A 274 11.53 1.39 2.15
C ASP A 274 12.39 2.47 1.43
N LEU A 275 11.89 3.03 0.32
CA LEU A 275 12.53 4.09 -0.49
C LEU A 275 12.98 5.29 0.37
N ASP A 276 12.15 5.70 1.32
CA ASP A 276 12.40 6.81 2.24
C ASP A 276 13.52 6.51 3.25
N ALA A 277 13.84 5.24 3.49
CA ALA A 277 14.99 4.84 4.29
C ALA A 277 16.26 4.66 3.43
N LEU A 278 16.13 4.23 2.17
CA LEU A 278 17.27 3.98 1.28
C LEU A 278 17.91 5.28 0.77
N VAL A 279 17.12 6.23 0.27
CA VAL A 279 17.65 7.47 -0.36
C VAL A 279 18.57 8.26 0.58
N PRO A 280 18.25 8.47 1.87
CA PRO A 280 19.14 9.18 2.79
C PRO A 280 20.47 8.46 3.12
N ARG A 281 20.58 7.15 2.82
CA ARG A 281 21.84 6.41 3.03
C ARG A 281 22.92 6.78 2.01
N PHE A 282 22.52 7.35 0.87
CA PHE A 282 23.47 7.95 -0.08
C PHE A 282 23.95 9.29 0.43
N THR A 283 25.25 9.57 0.30
CA THR A 283 25.88 10.79 0.76
C THR A 283 26.38 11.66 -0.40
N GLY A 284 26.46 12.96 -0.19
CA GLY A 284 26.99 13.89 -1.18
C GLY A 284 26.27 13.82 -2.53
N GLU A 285 27.06 13.81 -3.59
CA GLU A 285 26.59 13.77 -4.97
C GLU A 285 25.83 12.49 -5.36
N TYR A 286 26.10 11.38 -4.66
CA TYR A 286 25.47 10.11 -4.94
C TYR A 286 23.96 10.12 -4.70
N ARG A 287 23.50 10.91 -3.72
CA ARG A 287 22.08 11.00 -3.41
C ARG A 287 21.29 11.59 -4.59
N ALA A 288 21.71 12.73 -5.09
CA ALA A 288 21.07 13.36 -6.24
C ALA A 288 21.16 12.46 -7.48
N ALA A 289 22.33 11.90 -7.73
CA ALA A 289 22.55 11.01 -8.87
C ALA A 289 21.69 9.73 -8.81
N PHE A 290 21.53 9.12 -7.62
CA PHE A 290 20.66 7.95 -7.44
C PHE A 290 19.17 8.29 -7.69
N VAL A 291 18.73 9.44 -7.19
CA VAL A 291 17.35 9.93 -7.42
C VAL A 291 17.11 10.16 -8.91
N ASP A 292 18.07 10.75 -9.62
CA ASP A 292 17.97 10.99 -11.07
C ASP A 292 17.93 9.68 -11.88
N LEU A 293 18.79 8.70 -11.53
CA LEU A 293 18.80 7.39 -12.17
C LEU A 293 17.47 6.65 -11.94
N LEU A 294 16.96 6.65 -10.69
CA LEU A 294 15.68 6.03 -10.37
C LEU A 294 14.52 6.76 -11.07
N ALA A 295 14.54 8.09 -11.11
CA ALA A 295 13.55 8.87 -11.84
C ALA A 295 13.54 8.54 -13.34
N ARG A 296 14.72 8.28 -13.94
CA ARG A 296 14.83 7.83 -15.32
C ARG A 296 14.20 6.45 -15.53
N VAL A 297 14.48 5.50 -14.64
CA VAL A 297 13.86 4.17 -14.67
C VAL A 297 12.33 4.27 -14.56
N LEU A 298 11.80 5.13 -13.66
CA LEU A 298 10.35 5.31 -13.50
C LEU A 298 9.66 5.95 -14.70
N ARG A 299 10.34 6.87 -15.41
CA ARG A 299 9.77 7.55 -16.59
C ARG A 299 9.86 6.70 -17.88
N GLU A 300 11.03 6.11 -18.13
CA GLU A 300 11.32 5.44 -19.40
C GLU A 300 11.05 3.93 -19.33
N GLY A 301 11.11 3.35 -18.13
CA GLY A 301 10.99 1.91 -17.88
C GLY A 301 9.71 1.28 -18.40
N PRO A 302 8.51 1.86 -18.18
CA PRO A 302 7.26 1.28 -18.67
C PRO A 302 7.27 1.02 -20.18
N GLY A 303 7.82 1.94 -20.97
CA GLY A 303 7.99 1.78 -22.42
C GLY A 303 8.97 0.67 -22.83
N ARG A 304 9.74 0.15 -21.89
CA ARG A 304 10.71 -0.94 -22.05
C ARG A 304 10.35 -2.22 -21.28
N GLY A 305 9.11 -2.33 -20.80
CA GLY A 305 8.66 -3.49 -20.05
C GLY A 305 9.22 -3.58 -18.61
N ILE A 306 9.74 -2.47 -18.06
CA ILE A 306 10.21 -2.41 -16.68
C ILE A 306 9.10 -1.85 -15.82
N THR A 307 8.62 -2.64 -14.85
CA THR A 307 7.63 -2.25 -13.86
C THR A 307 8.31 -2.04 -12.53
N ALA A 308 8.06 -0.91 -11.87
CA ALA A 308 8.61 -0.63 -10.55
C ALA A 308 7.53 -0.75 -9.45
N LEU A 309 7.82 -1.56 -8.43
CA LEU A 309 7.04 -1.72 -7.22
C LEU A 309 7.84 -1.13 -6.06
N LEU A 310 7.36 -0.04 -5.50
CA LEU A 310 8.06 0.72 -4.48
C LEU A 310 7.29 0.69 -3.17
N SER A 311 7.98 0.79 -2.03
CA SER A 311 7.33 1.12 -0.76
C SER A 311 8.01 2.30 -0.07
N ALA A 312 7.25 3.01 0.75
CA ALA A 312 7.74 4.04 1.65
C ALA A 312 6.83 4.16 2.88
N GLN A 313 7.38 4.66 3.97
CA GLN A 313 6.58 5.00 5.15
C GLN A 313 5.90 6.36 4.96
N ARG A 314 6.64 7.31 4.41
CA ARG A 314 6.20 8.68 4.16
C ARG A 314 6.78 9.22 2.86
N ILE A 315 6.03 10.10 2.23
CA ILE A 315 6.55 10.91 1.12
C ILE A 315 7.20 12.15 1.74
N THR A 316 8.53 12.26 1.63
CA THR A 316 9.30 13.38 2.17
C THR A 316 10.12 14.02 1.07
N GLY A 317 10.41 15.32 1.15
CA GLY A 317 11.28 16.10 0.31
C GLY A 317 11.80 15.46 -0.98
N GLU A 318 12.92 14.76 -0.91
CA GLU A 318 13.58 14.13 -2.06
C GLU A 318 12.74 13.00 -2.70
N SER A 319 11.95 12.27 -1.92
CA SER A 319 11.07 11.20 -2.44
C SER A 319 9.78 11.75 -3.08
N GLN A 320 9.43 13.02 -2.86
CA GLN A 320 8.23 13.63 -3.42
C GLN A 320 8.29 13.69 -4.96
N GLY A 321 9.43 14.06 -5.52
CA GLY A 321 9.65 14.06 -6.96
C GLY A 321 9.46 12.67 -7.58
N LEU A 322 9.99 11.63 -6.92
CA LEU A 322 9.83 10.24 -7.36
C LEU A 322 8.37 9.77 -7.22
N ALA A 323 7.70 10.13 -6.13
CA ALA A 323 6.31 9.76 -5.90
C ALA A 323 5.34 10.35 -6.94
N THR A 324 5.65 11.50 -7.54
CA THR A 324 4.84 12.07 -8.65
C THR A 324 4.96 11.28 -9.94
N LEU A 325 6.03 10.52 -10.13
CA LEU A 325 6.25 9.65 -11.29
C LEU A 325 5.52 8.30 -11.16
N VAL A 326 4.98 8.01 -9.97
CA VAL A 326 4.28 6.76 -9.68
C VAL A 326 2.82 7.08 -9.37
N PRO A 327 1.90 7.00 -10.35
CA PRO A 327 0.50 7.35 -10.15
C PRO A 327 -0.25 6.31 -9.33
N GLY A 328 0.09 5.02 -9.45
CA GLY A 328 -0.53 3.94 -8.72
C GLY A 328 -0.19 3.98 -7.24
N ARG A 329 -1.21 3.89 -6.36
CA ARG A 329 -1.03 3.92 -4.91
C ARG A 329 -1.82 2.82 -4.21
N LEU A 330 -1.14 2.16 -3.27
CA LEU A 330 -1.77 1.31 -2.27
C LEU A 330 -1.53 1.95 -0.90
N LEU A 331 -2.59 2.43 -0.25
CA LEU A 331 -2.53 3.11 1.03
C LEU A 331 -2.88 2.13 2.14
N LEU A 332 -1.89 1.64 2.86
CA LEU A 332 -2.07 0.79 4.04
C LEU A 332 -2.33 1.65 5.28
N ARG A 333 -2.23 1.07 6.48
CA ARG A 333 -2.41 1.80 7.75
C ARG A 333 -1.44 2.97 7.87
N HIS A 334 -1.93 4.17 8.17
CA HIS A 334 -1.16 5.37 8.44
C HIS A 334 -1.26 5.80 9.91
N PRO A 335 -0.25 6.49 10.46
CA PRO A 335 -0.23 6.89 11.87
C PRO A 335 -1.22 8.03 12.17
N SER A 336 -1.53 8.86 11.19
CA SER A 336 -2.43 10.01 11.33
C SER A 336 -3.28 10.23 10.07
N ARG A 337 -4.40 10.95 10.25
CA ARG A 337 -5.25 11.39 9.14
C ARG A 337 -4.50 12.31 8.18
N GLN A 338 -3.62 13.15 8.71
CA GLN A 338 -2.80 14.06 7.90
C GLN A 338 -1.83 13.29 7.00
N ASP A 339 -1.09 12.32 7.55
CA ASP A 339 -0.18 11.48 6.76
C ASP A 339 -0.93 10.70 5.67
N PHE A 340 -2.15 10.22 5.98
CA PHE A 340 -3.00 9.51 5.04
C PHE A 340 -3.44 10.40 3.86
N VAL A 341 -3.81 11.66 4.14
CA VAL A 341 -4.20 12.63 3.10
C VAL A 341 -2.98 13.02 2.25
N ILE A 342 -1.81 13.24 2.86
CA ILE A 342 -0.55 13.52 2.14
C ILE A 342 -0.18 12.33 1.22
N ALA A 343 -0.46 11.11 1.64
CA ALA A 343 -0.24 9.91 0.83
C ALA A 343 -1.22 9.79 -0.36
N GLY A 344 -2.27 10.60 -0.41
CA GLY A 344 -3.27 10.64 -1.47
C GLY A 344 -4.63 10.04 -1.10
N GLY A 345 -4.87 9.76 0.19
CA GLY A 345 -6.16 9.27 0.68
C GLY A 345 -7.14 10.40 0.97
N GLU A 346 -8.41 10.10 0.96
CA GLU A 346 -9.47 11.03 1.38
C GLU A 346 -9.63 11.01 2.90
N GLY A 347 -9.65 12.19 3.54
CA GLY A 347 -9.73 12.28 4.99
C GLY A 347 -10.93 11.57 5.63
N GLY A 348 -12.04 11.41 4.92
CA GLY A 348 -13.21 10.64 5.35
C GLY A 348 -12.99 9.13 5.41
N GLN A 349 -12.02 8.62 4.67
CA GLN A 349 -11.67 7.19 4.62
C GLN A 349 -10.59 6.78 5.63
N PHE A 350 -10.05 7.73 6.41
CA PHE A 350 -9.01 7.42 7.39
C PHE A 350 -9.52 6.55 8.53
N VAL A 351 -8.86 5.42 8.76
CA VAL A 351 -9.07 4.51 9.90
C VAL A 351 -7.75 4.25 10.61
N ALA A 352 -7.68 4.62 11.89
CA ALA A 352 -6.43 4.53 12.66
C ALA A 352 -5.95 3.09 12.92
N ALA A 353 -6.91 2.17 13.14
CA ALA A 353 -6.61 0.78 13.50
C ALA A 353 -7.03 -0.18 12.38
N LEU A 354 -6.14 -0.38 11.42
CA LEU A 354 -6.32 -1.37 10.36
C LEU A 354 -5.41 -2.60 10.61
N PRO A 355 -5.89 -3.82 10.32
CA PRO A 355 -5.03 -4.99 10.32
C PRO A 355 -3.93 -4.87 9.27
N ALA A 356 -2.84 -5.61 9.43
CA ALA A 356 -1.77 -5.63 8.44
C ALA A 356 -2.28 -6.09 7.07
N GLY A 357 -1.87 -5.39 6.02
CA GLY A 357 -2.31 -5.64 4.65
C GLY A 357 -3.69 -5.08 4.29
N ARG A 358 -4.43 -4.49 5.27
CA ARG A 358 -5.67 -3.76 4.98
C ARG A 358 -5.33 -2.37 4.49
N GLY A 359 -5.95 -1.96 3.38
CA GLY A 359 -5.70 -0.64 2.81
C GLY A 359 -6.70 -0.21 1.76
N LEU A 360 -6.41 0.91 1.13
CA LEU A 360 -7.15 1.45 0.00
C LEU A 360 -6.34 1.28 -1.29
N TRP A 361 -6.97 0.70 -2.29
CA TRP A 361 -6.46 0.60 -3.64
C TRP A 361 -7.53 1.05 -4.62
N ARG A 362 -7.20 2.00 -5.49
CA ARG A 362 -8.16 2.63 -6.41
C ARG A 362 -9.41 3.17 -5.67
N GLY A 363 -9.22 3.70 -4.46
CA GLY A 363 -10.32 4.23 -3.63
C GLY A 363 -11.20 3.18 -2.97
N GLN A 364 -10.95 1.88 -3.17
CA GLN A 364 -11.72 0.78 -2.59
C GLN A 364 -10.94 0.09 -1.47
N TRP A 365 -11.67 -0.39 -0.46
CA TRP A 365 -11.07 -1.19 0.61
C TRP A 365 -10.62 -2.54 0.09
N MET A 366 -9.44 -2.96 0.49
CA MET A 366 -8.89 -4.26 0.12
C MET A 366 -8.11 -4.91 1.26
N GLN A 367 -7.86 -6.20 1.13
CA GLN A 367 -6.95 -6.97 1.97
C GLN A 367 -5.89 -7.63 1.09
N VAL A 368 -4.63 -7.36 1.39
CA VAL A 368 -3.47 -8.01 0.76
C VAL A 368 -3.32 -9.44 1.29
N VAL A 369 -2.85 -10.36 0.47
CA VAL A 369 -2.47 -11.72 0.86
C VAL A 369 -1.39 -11.69 1.94
N ALA A 370 -1.58 -12.48 3.00
CA ALA A 370 -0.69 -12.50 4.16
C ALA A 370 0.55 -13.40 3.98
N ASP A 371 0.44 -14.40 3.10
CA ASP A 371 1.44 -15.46 2.87
C ASP A 371 1.96 -15.52 1.42
N PRO A 372 2.40 -14.39 0.83
CA PRO A 372 2.96 -14.39 -0.52
C PRO A 372 4.31 -15.13 -0.54
N PRO A 373 4.72 -15.66 -1.70
CA PRO A 373 6.05 -16.28 -1.84
C PRO A 373 7.17 -15.28 -1.52
N PRO A 374 8.33 -15.75 -1.07
CA PRO A 374 9.48 -14.89 -0.84
C PRO A 374 9.98 -14.30 -2.16
N LEU A 375 10.56 -13.10 -2.08
CA LEU A 375 11.31 -12.52 -3.20
C LEU A 375 12.62 -13.30 -3.42
N PRO A 376 13.18 -13.29 -4.65
CA PRO A 376 14.50 -13.81 -4.90
C PRO A 376 15.52 -13.18 -3.94
N ALA A 377 16.43 -13.99 -3.41
CA ALA A 377 17.49 -13.48 -2.55
C ALA A 377 18.45 -12.61 -3.40
N THR A 378 18.67 -11.39 -2.96
CA THR A 378 19.77 -10.57 -3.46
C THR A 378 21.01 -10.98 -2.69
N GLY A 379 21.93 -11.70 -3.34
CA GLY A 379 23.24 -11.93 -2.76
C GLY A 379 23.98 -10.60 -2.57
N PRO A 380 24.86 -10.49 -1.56
CA PRO A 380 25.71 -9.33 -1.44
C PRO A 380 26.56 -9.19 -2.71
N THR A 381 26.62 -7.99 -3.28
CA THR A 381 27.55 -7.70 -4.38
C THR A 381 28.96 -7.71 -3.82
N VAL A 382 29.62 -8.86 -3.91
CA VAL A 382 31.00 -8.99 -3.42
C VAL A 382 31.92 -8.42 -4.49
N ALA A 383 32.56 -7.28 -4.19
CA ALA A 383 33.57 -6.73 -5.06
C ALA A 383 34.71 -7.73 -5.24
N PRO A 384 35.18 -8.00 -6.50
CA PRO A 384 36.25 -8.95 -6.75
C PRO A 384 37.54 -8.51 -6.10
N LEU A 385 38.35 -9.48 -5.69
CA LEU A 385 39.73 -9.23 -5.28
C LEU A 385 40.57 -8.87 -6.49
N LEU A 386 41.45 -7.90 -6.32
CA LEU A 386 42.49 -7.60 -7.29
C LEU A 386 43.48 -8.79 -7.42
N ASP A 387 43.84 -9.12 -8.64
CA ASP A 387 44.86 -10.16 -8.87
C ASP A 387 46.24 -9.69 -8.32
N PRO A 388 46.78 -10.33 -7.29
CA PRO A 388 48.05 -9.96 -6.69
C PRO A 388 49.28 -10.13 -7.67
N ARG A 389 49.06 -10.86 -8.75
CA ARG A 389 50.12 -11.11 -9.76
C ARG A 389 50.29 -9.98 -10.77
N ARG A 390 49.29 -9.10 -10.92
CA ARG A 390 49.37 -7.96 -11.78
C ARG A 390 50.13 -6.81 -11.13
N ALA A 391 50.82 -5.99 -11.93
CA ALA A 391 51.35 -4.73 -11.46
C ALA A 391 50.21 -3.80 -10.99
N ARG A 392 50.43 -3.04 -9.95
CA ARG A 392 49.41 -2.12 -9.36
C ARG A 392 49.97 -0.72 -9.19
N ALA A 393 49.20 0.27 -9.53
CA ALA A 393 49.45 1.68 -9.22
C ALA A 393 48.33 2.19 -8.34
N ILE A 394 48.62 2.46 -7.07
CA ILE A 394 47.62 2.83 -6.08
C ILE A 394 47.71 4.31 -5.74
N VAL A 395 46.60 5.02 -5.97
CA VAL A 395 46.39 6.38 -5.50
C VAL A 395 45.68 6.29 -4.16
N THR A 396 46.25 6.84 -3.10
CA THR A 396 45.66 6.73 -1.76
C THR A 396 46.06 7.89 -0.87
N SER A 397 45.16 8.31 0.04
CA SER A 397 45.49 9.22 1.14
C SER A 397 46.25 8.53 2.29
N ARG A 398 46.45 7.21 2.23
CA ARG A 398 47.01 6.38 3.29
C ARG A 398 48.32 5.68 2.87
N VAL A 399 49.24 6.44 2.29
CA VAL A 399 50.49 5.90 1.73
C VAL A 399 51.30 5.11 2.74
N ALA A 400 51.63 5.71 3.90
CA ALA A 400 52.46 5.02 4.92
C ALA A 400 51.83 3.74 5.51
N PRO A 401 50.52 3.69 5.84
CA PRO A 401 49.85 2.46 6.21
C PRO A 401 49.89 1.34 5.18
N LEU A 402 49.74 1.70 3.87
CA LEU A 402 49.79 0.69 2.82
C LEU A 402 51.20 0.17 2.56
N LEU A 403 52.23 1.03 2.62
CA LEU A 403 53.63 0.60 2.52
C LEU A 403 54.04 -0.29 3.67
N ALA A 404 53.60 0.01 4.90
CA ALA A 404 53.82 -0.84 6.06
C ALA A 404 53.18 -2.25 5.92
N ARG A 405 51.99 -2.30 5.26
CA ARG A 405 51.26 -3.53 5.04
C ARG A 405 51.83 -4.37 3.91
N TRP A 406 52.44 -3.76 2.91
CA TRP A 406 53.09 -4.42 1.78
C TRP A 406 54.57 -4.01 1.69
N PRO A 407 55.46 -4.69 2.37
CA PRO A 407 56.90 -4.33 2.43
C PRO A 407 57.59 -4.34 1.05
N SER A 408 57.02 -5.01 0.05
CA SER A 408 57.50 -5.02 -1.34
C SER A 408 56.94 -3.87 -2.23
N ALA A 409 56.06 -3.05 -1.66
CA ALA A 409 55.51 -1.90 -2.40
C ALA A 409 56.54 -0.77 -2.45
N ILE A 410 56.55 -0.06 -3.58
CA ILE A 410 57.46 1.06 -3.86
C ILE A 410 56.69 2.35 -3.67
N ALA A 411 57.20 3.26 -2.85
CA ALA A 411 56.64 4.62 -2.77
C ALA A 411 56.85 5.32 -4.14
N LEU A 412 55.84 6.07 -4.59
CA LEU A 412 55.96 6.78 -5.86
C LEU A 412 57.08 7.83 -5.82
N SER A 413 57.32 8.43 -4.64
CA SER A 413 58.46 9.33 -4.40
C SER A 413 59.83 8.69 -4.72
N ASP A 414 59.97 7.40 -4.43
CA ASP A 414 61.19 6.66 -4.60
C ASP A 414 61.30 6.02 -5.99
N ALA A 415 60.20 6.02 -6.72
CA ALA A 415 60.19 5.48 -8.10
C ALA A 415 60.87 6.44 -9.08
N GLY A 416 61.80 5.90 -9.86
CA GLY A 416 62.52 6.66 -10.90
C GLY A 416 61.60 7.27 -11.99
N PRO A 417 62.16 7.98 -12.94
CA PRO A 417 61.36 8.63 -13.99
C PRO A 417 60.69 7.63 -14.94
N GLU A 418 61.23 6.42 -15.12
CA GLU A 418 60.68 5.40 -16.02
C GLU A 418 59.72 4.45 -15.33
N LEU A 419 58.53 4.93 -14.98
CA LEU A 419 57.49 4.14 -14.27
C LEU A 419 57.07 2.86 -15.04
N ARG A 420 57.16 2.86 -16.38
CA ARG A 420 56.81 1.69 -17.18
C ARG A 420 57.71 0.48 -16.88
N SER A 421 58.99 0.72 -16.61
CA SER A 421 59.94 -0.35 -16.25
C SER A 421 59.62 -1.01 -14.89
N LEU A 422 58.87 -0.33 -14.04
CA LEU A 422 58.40 -0.85 -12.74
C LEU A 422 57.04 -1.56 -12.82
N ALA A 423 56.35 -1.52 -13.96
CA ALA A 423 55.07 -2.22 -14.13
C ALA A 423 55.25 -3.73 -14.36
N LEU A 424 56.02 -4.38 -13.48
CA LEU A 424 56.30 -5.81 -13.51
C LEU A 424 55.24 -6.58 -12.70
N PRO A 425 54.96 -7.84 -13.08
CA PRO A 425 54.04 -8.67 -12.34
C PRO A 425 54.34 -8.70 -10.81
N GLY A 426 53.35 -8.43 -9.98
CA GLY A 426 53.48 -8.43 -8.51
C GLY A 426 54.03 -7.13 -7.92
N VAL A 427 54.51 -6.17 -8.71
CA VAL A 427 54.97 -4.89 -8.18
C VAL A 427 53.77 -3.96 -7.89
N THR A 428 53.84 -3.32 -6.73
CA THR A 428 52.83 -2.33 -6.33
C THR A 428 53.51 -0.96 -6.10
N ILE A 429 53.04 0.06 -6.81
CA ILE A 429 53.50 1.45 -6.67
C ILE A 429 52.43 2.21 -5.92
N VAL A 430 52.78 2.89 -4.82
CA VAL A 430 51.84 3.61 -3.95
C VAL A 430 52.23 5.07 -3.86
N GLY A 431 51.30 5.96 -4.09
CA GLY A 431 51.51 7.39 -3.92
C GLY A 431 50.21 8.12 -3.58
N ASP A 432 50.33 9.35 -3.10
CA ASP A 432 49.18 10.19 -2.87
C ASP A 432 48.69 10.88 -4.15
N LEU A 433 47.57 11.60 -4.06
CA LEU A 433 46.96 12.27 -5.21
C LEU A 433 47.92 13.30 -5.84
N ASP A 434 48.59 14.10 -5.03
CA ASP A 434 49.48 15.19 -5.48
C ASP A 434 50.72 14.63 -6.15
N GLU A 435 51.32 13.55 -5.62
CA GLU A 435 52.43 12.84 -6.20
C GLU A 435 52.08 12.28 -7.61
N TRP A 436 50.90 11.65 -7.75
CA TRP A 436 50.42 11.13 -9.05
C TRP A 436 50.10 12.24 -10.03
N GLN A 437 49.58 13.38 -9.59
CA GLN A 437 49.29 14.54 -10.45
C GLN A 437 50.55 15.26 -10.89
N SER A 438 51.57 15.35 -10.03
CA SER A 438 52.84 15.99 -10.35
C SER A 438 53.62 15.26 -11.44
N ARG A 439 53.43 13.93 -11.57
CA ARG A 439 54.01 13.10 -12.64
C ARG A 439 53.06 13.00 -13.82
N TRP A 440 53.05 14.04 -14.61
CA TRP A 440 52.14 14.18 -15.75
C TRP A 440 52.23 12.97 -16.70
N GLY A 441 51.10 12.34 -17.04
CA GLY A 441 51.02 11.19 -17.93
C GLY A 441 51.35 9.82 -17.26
N ALA A 442 51.77 9.78 -16.00
CA ALA A 442 52.13 8.56 -15.31
C ALA A 442 50.97 7.53 -15.28
N VAL A 443 49.77 7.98 -14.90
CA VAL A 443 48.55 7.12 -14.87
C VAL A 443 48.22 6.60 -16.25
N ALA A 444 48.28 7.44 -17.28
CA ALA A 444 48.02 7.04 -18.68
C ALA A 444 49.09 6.06 -19.18
N ALA A 445 50.32 6.27 -18.78
CA ALA A 445 51.45 5.38 -19.19
C ALA A 445 51.32 3.97 -18.55
N LEU A 446 50.80 3.85 -17.35
CA LEU A 446 50.68 2.57 -16.65
C LEU A 446 49.34 1.85 -16.90
N ARG A 447 48.33 2.54 -17.45
CA ARG A 447 46.97 2.01 -17.61
C ARG A 447 46.87 0.69 -18.39
N THR A 448 47.74 0.47 -19.33
CA THR A 448 47.78 -0.76 -20.14
C THR A 448 48.57 -1.90 -19.51
N GLN A 449 49.45 -1.59 -18.53
CA GLN A 449 50.37 -2.55 -17.94
C GLN A 449 50.09 -2.85 -16.46
N ALA A 450 49.43 -1.94 -15.75
CA ALA A 450 49.14 -2.06 -14.35
C ALA A 450 47.65 -1.77 -14.04
N ASP A 451 47.14 -2.36 -12.99
CA ASP A 451 45.83 -2.02 -12.43
C ASP A 451 45.92 -0.69 -11.69
N ILE A 452 45.26 0.33 -12.19
CA ILE A 452 45.18 1.63 -11.49
C ILE A 452 44.07 1.58 -10.46
N VAL A 453 44.41 1.80 -9.20
CA VAL A 453 43.49 1.69 -8.07
C VAL A 453 43.44 2.99 -7.27
N LEU A 454 42.22 3.42 -6.95
CA LEU A 454 41.99 4.56 -6.06
C LEU A 454 41.43 4.03 -4.73
N ASP A 455 42.24 4.08 -3.67
CA ASP A 455 41.91 3.60 -2.34
C ASP A 455 41.69 4.76 -1.36
N GLY A 456 40.59 4.78 -0.66
CA GLY A 456 40.25 5.88 0.27
C GLY A 456 40.07 7.24 -0.40
N CYS A 457 39.84 7.28 -1.70
CA CYS A 457 39.61 8.47 -2.48
C CYS A 457 38.11 8.85 -2.54
N ILE A 458 37.86 10.13 -2.77
CA ILE A 458 36.50 10.70 -2.97
C ILE A 458 36.26 10.92 -4.48
N PRO A 459 34.99 11.17 -4.90
CA PRO A 459 34.68 11.43 -6.32
C PRO A 459 35.48 12.59 -6.94
N ALA A 460 35.87 13.59 -6.17
CA ALA A 460 36.73 14.69 -6.63
C ALA A 460 38.11 14.17 -7.05
N ASP A 461 38.73 13.30 -6.26
CA ASP A 461 40.02 12.68 -6.54
C ASP A 461 39.95 11.81 -7.80
N PHE A 462 38.85 11.05 -7.96
CA PHE A 462 38.60 10.28 -9.15
C PHE A 462 38.57 11.15 -10.41
N ARG A 463 37.85 12.29 -10.37
CA ARG A 463 37.83 13.25 -11.49
C ARG A 463 39.19 13.85 -11.77
N ALA A 464 39.94 14.15 -10.72
CA ALA A 464 41.29 14.74 -10.84
C ALA A 464 42.25 13.79 -11.56
N ILE A 465 42.17 12.48 -11.30
CA ILE A 465 42.99 11.43 -11.94
C ILE A 465 42.51 11.06 -13.36
N THR A 466 41.18 10.91 -13.51
CA THR A 466 40.62 10.38 -14.77
C THR A 466 40.23 11.44 -15.76
N ARG A 467 40.03 12.68 -15.33
CA ARG A 467 39.38 13.79 -16.05
C ARG A 467 37.97 13.45 -16.55
N SER A 468 37.37 12.38 -16.02
CA SER A 468 36.00 11.99 -16.31
C SER A 468 35.03 12.87 -15.54
N ARG A 469 33.91 13.24 -16.18
CA ARG A 469 32.77 13.88 -15.50
C ARG A 469 31.80 12.86 -14.89
N GLN A 470 31.95 11.57 -15.23
CA GLN A 470 31.10 10.53 -14.70
C GLN A 470 31.37 10.29 -13.21
N LEU A 471 30.31 10.03 -12.47
CA LEU A 471 30.41 9.64 -11.07
C LEU A 471 30.77 8.14 -11.01
N PRO A 472 31.86 7.76 -10.33
CA PRO A 472 32.18 6.35 -10.14
C PRO A 472 31.16 5.68 -9.23
N PRO A 473 31.00 4.33 -9.23
CA PRO A 473 30.04 3.66 -8.36
C PRO A 473 30.37 3.88 -6.86
N PRO A 474 29.37 4.07 -5.97
CA PRO A 474 29.62 4.28 -4.54
C PRO A 474 30.34 3.09 -3.92
N LEU A 475 31.24 3.33 -2.98
CA LEU A 475 32.02 2.28 -2.30
C LEU A 475 31.40 1.86 -0.98
N ALA A 476 31.36 0.57 -0.73
CA ALA A 476 31.14 0.03 0.61
C ALA A 476 32.48 0.00 1.41
N PRO A 477 32.46 -0.15 2.74
CA PRO A 477 33.67 -0.27 3.54
C PRO A 477 34.62 -1.34 3.01
N GLY A 478 35.92 -1.00 2.87
CA GLY A 478 36.95 -1.89 2.37
C GLY A 478 36.99 -2.11 0.86
N GLN A 479 36.18 -1.39 0.11
CA GLN A 479 36.22 -1.35 -1.34
C GLN A 479 37.04 -0.15 -1.83
N CYS A 480 37.57 -0.25 -3.04
CA CYS A 480 38.25 0.81 -3.78
C CYS A 480 37.84 0.78 -5.26
N TRP A 481 38.16 1.81 -6.00
CA TRP A 481 37.93 1.84 -7.46
C TRP A 481 39.13 1.32 -8.20
N GLN A 482 38.90 0.42 -9.15
CA GLN A 482 39.85 0.08 -10.21
C GLN A 482 39.41 0.79 -11.48
N LEU A 483 40.32 1.46 -12.16
CA LEU A 483 40.05 2.11 -13.42
C LEU A 483 40.04 1.09 -14.57
N ASN A 484 39.03 1.14 -15.40
CA ASN A 484 38.95 0.42 -16.65
C ASN A 484 39.72 1.18 -17.76
N GLU A 485 39.99 0.53 -18.90
CA GLU A 485 40.67 1.14 -20.02
C GLU A 485 39.92 2.34 -20.62
N ASP A 486 38.60 2.32 -20.60
CA ASP A 486 37.73 3.41 -21.05
C ASP A 486 37.66 4.62 -20.08
N GLY A 487 38.29 4.51 -18.90
CA GLY A 487 38.25 5.53 -17.87
C GLY A 487 37.09 5.45 -16.91
N SER A 488 36.19 4.50 -17.06
CA SER A 488 35.19 4.14 -16.06
C SER A 488 35.85 3.45 -14.84
N ALA A 489 35.10 3.28 -13.76
CA ALA A 489 35.59 2.60 -12.57
C ALA A 489 34.69 1.41 -12.23
N ARG A 490 35.34 0.36 -11.73
CA ARG A 490 34.65 -0.75 -11.05
C ARG A 490 35.12 -0.88 -9.60
N ARG A 491 34.29 -1.48 -8.76
CA ARG A 491 34.63 -1.77 -7.37
C ARG A 491 35.53 -3.00 -7.30
N VAL A 492 36.56 -2.92 -6.49
CA VAL A 492 37.44 -4.04 -6.18
C VAL A 492 37.84 -4.01 -4.71
N ARG A 493 38.45 -5.07 -4.23
CA ARG A 493 39.06 -5.18 -2.90
C ARG A 493 40.54 -5.45 -3.04
N LEU A 494 41.35 -4.79 -2.23
CA LEU A 494 42.82 -4.95 -2.24
C LEU A 494 43.27 -6.22 -1.57
N ASP A 495 42.54 -6.69 -0.55
CA ASP A 495 42.90 -7.90 0.25
C ASP A 495 41.67 -8.74 0.57
N PRO A 496 41.89 -10.07 0.84
CA PRO A 496 40.81 -10.88 1.40
C PRO A 496 40.33 -10.28 2.73
N PRO A 497 39.04 -10.47 3.07
CA PRO A 497 38.56 -10.07 4.38
C PRO A 497 39.45 -10.74 5.44
N THR A 498 40.01 -9.94 6.36
CA THR A 498 40.61 -10.49 7.59
C THR A 498 39.55 -11.37 8.23
N ARG A 499 39.86 -12.64 8.43
CA ARG A 499 39.03 -13.49 9.28
C ARG A 499 39.24 -12.95 10.70
N ASP A 500 38.28 -12.16 11.20
CA ASP A 500 38.09 -11.91 12.64
C ASP A 500 37.37 -13.12 13.25
#